data_c2bab610508c442c6e4248693a079d30
#
_entry.id   c2bab610508c442c6e4248693a079d30
#
_cell.length_a   1.000
_cell.length_b   1.000
_cell.length_c   1.000
_cell.angle_alpha   90.00
_cell.angle_beta   90.00
_cell.angle_gamma   90.00
#
_symmetry.space_group_name_H-M   'P 1'
#
loop_
_entity.id
_entity.type
_entity.pdbx_description
1 polymer ?
#
loop_
_entity_poly.entity_id
_entity_poly.type
_entity_poly.pdbx_seq_one_letter_code
_entity_poly.pdbx_strand_id
1 'polypeptide(L)'
;ITVYEKAPETESKTLTDTPATDEEAVEEAEAALASVDAEFGRTTDPVRMYMREMGTVELLTRQGEIEIAKRIEDGLNQVKYHMVHFPPTVEALIEVAERVIAGDTRMQDFVVGFIDPNEPDEIKPPAPKSDDDDEVVDTGPDPDEVKARVRVIKRHFNRSMKYLENYGQKDKRTVKAQDDCELQSMELKISPKLFDALVVNLRDVVSIIRSQERLVMKLCVRDAGMPRKDFLSSFPKSETDFNWIDKHIRAKRKHSSILAKLKDDVLRAQRKLIAVEEATRLSIAEIKEINRQMSIGEARARRAKKEMVEANLRLVISIAKKYTNRGLQFLDLIQEGNIGLMKAVDKFEYRRGYKFSTYAT
;
A
#
# COMPACT_ATOMS: atom_id res chain seq x y z
N ILE A 1 -24.74 28.29 24.25
CA ILE A 1 -24.61 26.81 24.25
C ILE A 1 -25.36 26.34 25.48
N THR A 2 -26.54 25.77 25.31
CA THR A 2 -27.32 25.17 26.37
C THR A 2 -26.80 23.76 26.60
N VAL A 3 -26.26 23.50 27.79
CA VAL A 3 -25.81 22.17 28.22
C VAL A 3 -27.00 21.45 28.87
N TYR A 4 -27.36 20.28 28.39
CA TYR A 4 -28.41 19.45 28.95
C TYR A 4 -27.79 18.32 29.77
N GLU A 5 -28.26 18.10 31.00
CA GLU A 5 -27.81 17.00 31.86
C GLU A 5 -28.32 15.61 31.43
N LYS A 6 -29.35 15.57 30.60
CA LYS A 6 -29.87 14.34 29.96
C LYS A 6 -30.15 14.60 28.51
N ALA A 7 -29.87 13.61 27.66
CA ALA A 7 -30.28 13.67 26.26
C ALA A 7 -31.80 13.83 26.17
N PRO A 8 -32.32 14.77 25.32
CA PRO A 8 -33.79 14.88 25.14
C PRO A 8 -34.32 13.55 24.59
N GLU A 9 -35.40 13.07 25.18
CA GLU A 9 -36.13 11.90 24.69
C GLU A 9 -36.73 12.24 23.31
N THR A 10 -36.00 11.91 22.28
CA THR A 10 -36.53 11.88 20.91
C THR A 10 -37.27 10.58 20.76
N GLU A 11 -38.54 10.69 20.37
CA GLU A 11 -39.38 9.57 19.97
C GLU A 11 -38.54 8.58 19.15
N SER A 12 -38.44 7.36 19.65
CA SER A 12 -37.81 6.23 18.98
C SER A 12 -38.58 5.94 17.70
N LYS A 13 -38.22 6.64 16.62
CA LYS A 13 -38.50 6.08 15.29
C LYS A 13 -37.62 4.85 15.21
N THR A 14 -38.27 3.71 15.38
CA THR A 14 -37.67 2.41 15.05
C THR A 14 -36.98 2.54 13.71
N LEU A 15 -35.63 2.49 13.75
CA LEU A 15 -34.85 2.29 12.58
C LEU A 15 -35.29 0.95 12.00
N THR A 16 -36.12 0.99 10.98
CA THR A 16 -36.28 -0.15 10.11
C THR A 16 -34.96 -0.30 9.38
N ASP A 17 -34.21 -1.32 9.75
CA ASP A 17 -32.97 -1.78 9.15
C ASP A 17 -33.22 -2.37 7.74
N THR A 18 -33.92 -1.62 6.89
CA THR A 18 -33.91 -1.91 5.46
C THR A 18 -32.74 -1.18 4.86
N PRO A 19 -31.72 -1.89 4.32
CA PRO A 19 -30.70 -1.24 3.55
C PRO A 19 -31.39 -0.47 2.42
N ALA A 20 -31.19 0.86 2.40
CA ALA A 20 -31.69 1.69 1.31
C ALA A 20 -31.19 1.10 -0.01
N THR A 21 -32.06 0.92 -0.99
CA THR A 21 -31.63 0.50 -2.32
C THR A 21 -30.70 1.57 -2.87
N ASP A 22 -29.71 1.19 -3.70
CA ASP A 22 -28.76 2.15 -4.28
C ASP A 22 -29.50 3.29 -5.01
N GLU A 23 -30.63 3.01 -5.60
CA GLU A 23 -31.49 3.97 -6.29
C GLU A 23 -32.13 4.98 -5.31
N GLU A 24 -32.62 4.54 -4.15
CA GLU A 24 -33.16 5.43 -3.13
C GLU A 24 -32.09 6.35 -2.50
N ALA A 25 -30.88 5.81 -2.27
CA ALA A 25 -29.76 6.59 -1.75
C ALA A 25 -29.30 7.66 -2.77
N VAL A 26 -29.38 7.34 -4.06
CA VAL A 26 -29.06 8.26 -5.16
C VAL A 26 -30.16 9.32 -5.30
N GLU A 27 -31.43 8.95 -5.32
CA GLU A 27 -32.55 9.91 -5.40
C GLU A 27 -32.55 10.87 -4.20
N GLU A 28 -32.28 10.36 -2.98
CA GLU A 28 -32.19 11.20 -1.78
C GLU A 28 -30.99 12.15 -1.82
N ALA A 29 -29.86 11.71 -2.38
CA ALA A 29 -28.69 12.56 -2.58
C ALA A 29 -28.91 13.60 -3.69
N GLU A 30 -29.57 13.22 -4.80
CA GLU A 30 -29.92 14.15 -5.89
C GLU A 30 -30.99 15.18 -5.46
N ALA A 31 -32.00 14.76 -4.70
CA ALA A 31 -32.97 15.68 -4.12
C ALA A 31 -32.31 16.67 -3.13
N ALA A 32 -31.31 16.22 -2.38
CA ALA A 32 -30.51 17.09 -1.51
C ALA A 32 -29.67 18.09 -2.31
N LEU A 33 -29.06 17.65 -3.40
CA LEU A 33 -28.31 18.49 -4.31
C LEU A 33 -29.22 19.56 -4.96
N ALA A 34 -30.37 19.12 -5.48
CA ALA A 34 -31.33 20.03 -6.12
C ALA A 34 -31.87 21.09 -5.16
N SER A 35 -32.10 20.73 -3.88
CA SER A 35 -32.54 21.69 -2.86
C SER A 35 -31.48 22.73 -2.51
N VAL A 36 -30.19 22.36 -2.62
CA VAL A 36 -29.05 23.26 -2.36
C VAL A 36 -28.77 24.17 -3.56
N ASP A 37 -28.96 23.67 -4.80
CA ASP A 37 -28.76 24.46 -6.02
C ASP A 37 -29.86 25.51 -6.25
N ALA A 38 -31.08 25.23 -5.77
CA ALA A 38 -32.22 26.13 -5.97
C ALA A 38 -32.16 27.42 -5.12
N GLU A 39 -31.37 27.44 -4.08
CA GLU A 39 -31.47 28.49 -3.08
C GLU A 39 -30.51 29.68 -3.21
N PHE A 40 -29.41 29.68 -3.97
CA PHE A 40 -28.58 30.88 -4.12
C PHE A 40 -27.29 30.76 -4.97
N GLY A 41 -26.90 31.86 -5.60
CA GLY A 41 -25.64 32.09 -6.28
C GLY A 41 -24.36 31.92 -5.43
N ARG A 42 -23.19 32.06 -6.05
CA ARG A 42 -21.85 31.84 -5.54
C ARG A 42 -21.70 32.06 -4.02
N THR A 43 -21.86 31.03 -3.21
CA THR A 43 -21.62 31.08 -1.77
C THR A 43 -20.30 30.41 -1.43
N THR A 44 -19.60 30.99 -0.44
CA THR A 44 -18.36 30.46 0.16
C THR A 44 -18.64 29.41 1.24
N ASP A 45 -19.88 28.88 1.32
CA ASP A 45 -20.23 27.83 2.28
C ASP A 45 -19.51 26.52 1.95
N PRO A 46 -18.69 25.99 2.87
CA PRO A 46 -17.95 24.74 2.66
C PRO A 46 -18.85 23.54 2.33
N VAL A 47 -20.07 23.48 2.89
CA VAL A 47 -21.02 22.39 2.61
C VAL A 47 -21.42 22.41 1.14
N ARG A 48 -21.77 23.59 0.62
CA ARG A 48 -22.17 23.75 -0.79
C ARG A 48 -21.02 23.48 -1.75
N MET A 49 -19.80 23.92 -1.41
CA MET A 49 -18.62 23.60 -2.21
C MET A 49 -18.42 22.08 -2.30
N TYR A 50 -18.51 21.38 -1.16
CA TYR A 50 -18.38 19.93 -1.11
C TYR A 50 -19.46 19.23 -1.94
N MET A 51 -20.73 19.63 -1.77
CA MET A 51 -21.87 19.08 -2.52
C MET A 51 -21.72 19.27 -4.04
N ARG A 52 -21.24 20.43 -4.46
CA ARG A 52 -21.03 20.73 -5.87
C ARG A 52 -19.89 19.88 -6.45
N GLU A 53 -18.77 19.75 -5.75
CA GLU A 53 -17.64 18.92 -6.20
C GLU A 53 -18.06 17.46 -6.31
N MET A 54 -18.79 16.94 -5.33
CA MET A 54 -19.30 15.59 -5.34
C MET A 54 -20.30 15.35 -6.47
N GLY A 55 -21.12 16.37 -6.82
CA GLY A 55 -22.11 16.28 -7.91
C GLY A 55 -21.48 16.12 -9.30
N THR A 56 -20.21 16.47 -9.47
CA THR A 56 -19.49 16.32 -10.76
C THR A 56 -19.00 14.91 -11.04
N VAL A 57 -18.96 14.03 -10.04
CA VAL A 57 -18.45 12.65 -10.19
C VAL A 57 -19.60 11.75 -10.62
N GLU A 58 -19.38 10.99 -11.70
CA GLU A 58 -20.35 10.02 -12.21
C GLU A 58 -20.53 8.84 -11.23
N LEU A 59 -21.74 8.29 -11.21
CA LEU A 59 -22.07 7.11 -10.41
C LEU A 59 -21.43 5.86 -11.01
N LEU A 60 -20.90 4.99 -10.17
CA LEU A 60 -20.37 3.71 -10.60
C LEU A 60 -21.50 2.69 -10.83
N THR A 61 -21.40 2.01 -11.95
CA THR A 61 -22.15 0.78 -12.18
C THR A 61 -21.52 -0.37 -11.39
N ARG A 62 -22.26 -1.46 -11.15
CA ARG A 62 -21.70 -2.68 -10.53
C ARG A 62 -20.45 -3.18 -11.24
N GLN A 63 -20.44 -3.14 -12.57
CA GLN A 63 -19.28 -3.51 -13.37
C GLN A 63 -18.10 -2.57 -13.12
N GLY A 64 -18.36 -1.26 -13.01
CA GLY A 64 -17.32 -0.26 -12.68
C GLY A 64 -16.71 -0.49 -11.29
N GLU A 65 -17.51 -0.85 -10.27
CA GLU A 65 -16.99 -1.21 -8.94
C GLU A 65 -16.00 -2.39 -9.01
N ILE A 66 -16.36 -3.43 -9.79
CA ILE A 66 -15.53 -4.62 -9.97
C ILE A 66 -14.22 -4.27 -10.69
N GLU A 67 -14.29 -3.46 -11.76
CA GLU A 67 -13.11 -3.05 -12.51
C GLU A 67 -12.14 -2.23 -11.66
N ILE A 68 -12.67 -1.32 -10.84
CA ILE A 68 -11.84 -0.55 -9.92
C ILE A 68 -11.24 -1.45 -8.84
N ALA A 69 -12.02 -2.38 -8.28
CA ALA A 69 -11.55 -3.32 -7.28
C ALA A 69 -10.43 -4.22 -7.84
N LYS A 70 -10.56 -4.70 -9.08
CA LYS A 70 -9.50 -5.43 -9.78
C LYS A 70 -8.24 -4.58 -9.97
N ARG A 71 -8.38 -3.31 -10.36
CA ARG A 71 -7.23 -2.39 -10.48
C ARG A 71 -6.52 -2.14 -9.14
N ILE A 72 -7.27 -2.12 -8.03
CA ILE A 72 -6.69 -2.04 -6.68
C ILE A 72 -5.87 -3.31 -6.39
N GLU A 73 -6.47 -4.48 -6.63
CA GLU A 73 -5.82 -5.78 -6.43
C GLU A 73 -4.57 -5.93 -7.29
N ASP A 74 -4.64 -5.60 -8.57
CA ASP A 74 -3.49 -5.63 -9.49
C ASP A 74 -2.36 -4.72 -9.00
N GLY A 75 -2.68 -3.52 -8.51
CA GLY A 75 -1.70 -2.62 -7.94
C GLY A 75 -1.02 -3.19 -6.70
N LEU A 76 -1.78 -3.79 -5.78
CA LEU A 76 -1.25 -4.44 -4.57
C LEU A 76 -0.45 -5.71 -4.92
N ASN A 77 -0.90 -6.50 -5.88
CA ASN A 77 -0.19 -7.67 -6.37
C ASN A 77 1.15 -7.28 -7.03
N GLN A 78 1.19 -6.17 -7.78
CA GLN A 78 2.43 -5.64 -8.32
C GLN A 78 3.42 -5.24 -7.21
N VAL A 79 2.94 -4.62 -6.13
CA VAL A 79 3.78 -4.29 -4.96
C VAL A 79 4.33 -5.57 -4.34
N LYS A 80 3.47 -6.56 -4.08
CA LYS A 80 3.84 -7.85 -3.48
C LYS A 80 4.85 -8.60 -4.33
N TYR A 81 4.62 -8.65 -5.65
CA TYR A 81 5.52 -9.25 -6.64
C TYR A 81 6.95 -8.69 -6.49
N HIS A 82 7.10 -7.38 -6.59
CA HIS A 82 8.43 -6.76 -6.50
C HIS A 82 9.04 -6.83 -5.10
N MET A 83 8.23 -6.88 -4.05
CA MET A 83 8.68 -7.00 -2.68
C MET A 83 9.35 -8.36 -2.41
N VAL A 84 8.87 -9.44 -3.02
CA VAL A 84 9.46 -10.79 -2.89
C VAL A 84 10.84 -10.87 -3.57
N HIS A 85 11.12 -10.01 -4.56
CA HIS A 85 12.43 -9.92 -5.19
C HIS A 85 13.49 -9.23 -4.32
N PHE A 86 13.11 -8.72 -3.15
CA PHE A 86 14.02 -8.13 -2.18
C PHE A 86 14.30 -9.15 -1.05
N PRO A 87 15.50 -9.80 -1.02
CA PRO A 87 15.79 -10.89 -0.10
C PRO A 87 15.50 -10.59 1.38
N PRO A 88 15.84 -9.40 1.93
CA PRO A 88 15.54 -9.08 3.33
C PRO A 88 14.04 -9.09 3.65
N THR A 89 13.17 -8.85 2.69
CA THR A 89 11.71 -8.94 2.88
C THR A 89 11.28 -10.38 3.11
N VAL A 90 11.81 -11.31 2.29
CA VAL A 90 11.47 -12.73 2.42
C VAL A 90 12.08 -13.31 3.71
N GLU A 91 13.29 -12.87 4.09
CA GLU A 91 13.91 -13.24 5.37
C GLU A 91 13.03 -12.77 6.54
N ALA A 92 12.58 -11.52 6.55
CA ALA A 92 11.68 -10.99 7.56
C ALA A 92 10.32 -11.72 7.60
N LEU A 93 9.78 -12.06 6.41
CA LEU A 93 8.55 -12.86 6.32
C LEU A 93 8.72 -14.24 6.98
N ILE A 94 9.82 -14.91 6.69
CA ILE A 94 10.14 -16.24 7.27
C ILE A 94 10.35 -16.11 8.78
N GLU A 95 11.05 -15.08 9.26
CA GLU A 95 11.30 -14.85 10.69
C GLU A 95 9.98 -14.63 11.46
N VAL A 96 9.07 -13.83 10.92
CA VAL A 96 7.74 -13.64 11.53
C VAL A 96 6.95 -14.94 11.54
N ALA A 97 7.00 -15.70 10.44
CA ALA A 97 6.35 -17.01 10.36
C ALA A 97 6.89 -17.99 11.40
N GLU A 98 8.20 -18.02 11.64
CA GLU A 98 8.83 -18.87 12.67
C GLU A 98 8.40 -18.47 14.07
N ARG A 99 8.29 -17.16 14.36
CA ARG A 99 7.74 -16.67 15.64
C ARG A 99 6.28 -17.06 15.86
N VAL A 100 5.48 -17.03 14.78
CA VAL A 100 4.08 -17.52 14.85
C VAL A 100 4.01 -19.02 15.10
N ILE A 101 4.87 -19.81 14.45
CA ILE A 101 4.96 -21.25 14.65
C ILE A 101 5.42 -21.60 16.07
N ALA A 102 6.30 -20.77 16.66
CA ALA A 102 6.75 -20.89 18.06
C ALA A 102 5.68 -20.49 19.08
N GLY A 103 4.62 -19.79 18.66
CA GLY A 103 3.55 -19.33 19.52
C GLY A 103 3.77 -17.92 20.12
N ASP A 104 4.85 -17.23 19.71
CA ASP A 104 5.20 -15.89 20.21
C ASP A 104 4.32 -14.77 19.61
N THR A 105 3.72 -15.04 18.45
CA THR A 105 2.91 -14.08 17.70
C THR A 105 1.61 -14.72 17.24
N ARG A 106 0.54 -13.94 17.18
CA ARG A 106 -0.78 -14.43 16.73
C ARG A 106 -0.77 -14.73 15.23
N MET A 107 -1.42 -15.81 14.83
CA MET A 107 -1.55 -16.22 13.42
C MET A 107 -2.18 -15.11 12.54
N GLN A 108 -3.18 -14.42 13.05
CA GLN A 108 -3.88 -13.31 12.35
C GLN A 108 -2.98 -12.11 12.04
N ASP A 109 -1.90 -11.90 12.81
CA ASP A 109 -0.92 -10.83 12.54
C ASP A 109 0.04 -11.22 11.39
N PHE A 110 0.10 -12.50 11.01
CA PHE A 110 0.91 -13.01 9.92
C PHE A 110 0.10 -13.21 8.64
N VAL A 111 -0.90 -14.08 8.65
CA VAL A 111 -1.69 -14.49 7.48
C VAL A 111 -3.18 -14.44 7.80
N VAL A 112 -3.95 -13.89 6.88
CA VAL A 112 -5.42 -13.82 6.96
C VAL A 112 -6.06 -15.00 6.23
N GLY A 113 -5.35 -15.63 5.27
CA GLY A 113 -5.85 -16.75 4.49
C GLY A 113 -4.91 -17.12 3.35
N PHE A 114 -5.40 -17.93 2.43
CA PHE A 114 -4.67 -18.36 1.25
C PHE A 114 -5.39 -17.90 -0.01
N ILE A 115 -4.63 -17.71 -1.08
CA ILE A 115 -5.13 -17.41 -2.43
C ILE A 115 -4.87 -18.68 -3.25
N ASP A 116 -5.91 -19.29 -3.80
CA ASP A 116 -5.73 -20.35 -4.78
C ASP A 116 -5.60 -19.71 -6.16
N PRO A 117 -4.42 -19.82 -6.81
CA PRO A 117 -4.22 -19.25 -8.15
C PRO A 117 -5.08 -19.94 -9.22
N ASN A 118 -5.64 -21.13 -8.93
CA ASN A 118 -6.51 -21.86 -9.85
C ASN A 118 -8.00 -21.63 -9.58
N GLU A 119 -8.37 -20.93 -8.49
CA GLU A 119 -9.77 -20.59 -8.24
C GLU A 119 -10.24 -19.60 -9.32
N PRO A 120 -11.28 -19.94 -10.11
CA PRO A 120 -11.78 -19.04 -11.12
C PRO A 120 -12.22 -17.73 -10.46
N ASP A 121 -11.98 -16.60 -11.14
CA ASP A 121 -12.34 -15.27 -10.67
C ASP A 121 -13.86 -15.06 -10.77
N GLU A 122 -14.62 -16.03 -10.23
CA GLU A 122 -16.07 -16.04 -10.23
C GLU A 122 -16.62 -15.27 -9.03
N ILE A 123 -17.54 -14.38 -9.32
CA ILE A 123 -18.27 -13.65 -8.29
C ILE A 123 -19.30 -14.61 -7.70
N LYS A 124 -19.07 -15.04 -6.47
CA LYS A 124 -20.05 -15.88 -5.75
C LYS A 124 -21.35 -15.08 -5.61
N PRO A 125 -22.53 -15.68 -5.90
CA PRO A 125 -23.80 -15.01 -5.59
C PRO A 125 -23.85 -14.73 -4.08
N PRO A 126 -24.40 -13.59 -3.65
CA PRO A 126 -24.51 -13.24 -2.23
C PRO A 126 -25.25 -14.38 -1.51
N ALA A 127 -24.63 -14.89 -0.45
CA ALA A 127 -25.25 -15.93 0.37
C ALA A 127 -26.58 -15.42 0.93
N PRO A 128 -27.68 -16.21 0.88
CA PRO A 128 -28.91 -15.83 1.52
C PRO A 128 -28.64 -15.64 3.02
N LYS A 129 -29.14 -14.54 3.60
CA LYS A 129 -29.08 -14.33 5.05
C LYS A 129 -29.85 -15.48 5.70
N SER A 130 -29.17 -16.39 6.36
CA SER A 130 -29.77 -17.32 7.29
C SER A 130 -29.93 -16.58 8.62
N ASP A 131 -31.15 -16.58 9.19
CA ASP A 131 -31.46 -15.95 10.48
C ASP A 131 -30.78 -16.68 11.68
N ASP A 132 -30.07 -17.77 11.44
CA ASP A 132 -29.21 -18.46 12.39
C ASP A 132 -27.75 -18.10 12.09
N ASP A 133 -27.35 -16.86 12.41
CA ASP A 133 -25.95 -16.52 12.61
C ASP A 133 -25.47 -17.13 13.94
N ASP A 134 -25.30 -18.45 13.98
CA ASP A 134 -24.25 -19.03 14.82
C ASP A 134 -22.96 -18.36 14.38
N GLU A 135 -22.37 -17.57 15.28
CA GLU A 135 -21.06 -16.95 15.10
C GLU A 135 -20.10 -18.03 14.62
N VAL A 136 -19.89 -18.13 13.32
CA VAL A 136 -18.77 -18.87 12.74
C VAL A 136 -17.55 -18.16 13.27
N VAL A 137 -17.03 -18.65 14.37
CA VAL A 137 -15.76 -18.23 14.93
C VAL A 137 -14.76 -18.40 13.80
N ASP A 138 -14.35 -17.31 13.19
CA ASP A 138 -13.34 -17.30 12.15
C ASP A 138 -12.03 -17.75 12.81
N THR A 139 -11.82 -19.05 12.80
CA THR A 139 -10.67 -19.72 13.43
C THR A 139 -9.37 -19.40 12.71
N GLY A 140 -9.43 -18.57 11.65
CA GLY A 140 -8.26 -18.24 10.83
C GLY A 140 -7.74 -19.45 10.03
N PRO A 141 -6.66 -19.28 9.27
CA PRO A 141 -6.06 -20.37 8.49
C PRO A 141 -5.51 -21.48 9.40
N ASP A 142 -5.60 -22.73 8.93
CA ASP A 142 -5.09 -23.90 9.65
C ASP A 142 -3.58 -23.75 9.94
N PRO A 143 -3.16 -23.82 11.23
CA PRO A 143 -1.76 -23.69 11.61
C PRO A 143 -0.83 -24.70 10.92
N ASP A 144 -1.29 -25.91 10.66
CA ASP A 144 -0.46 -26.94 10.03
C ASP A 144 -0.29 -26.69 8.53
N GLU A 145 -1.30 -26.18 7.86
CA GLU A 145 -1.20 -25.72 6.47
C GLU A 145 -0.23 -24.53 6.35
N VAL A 146 -0.33 -23.53 7.25
CA VAL A 146 0.60 -22.41 7.30
C VAL A 146 2.04 -22.89 7.46
N LYS A 147 2.30 -23.82 8.41
CA LYS A 147 3.63 -24.42 8.61
C LYS A 147 4.14 -25.13 7.35
N ALA A 148 3.29 -25.86 6.66
CA ALA A 148 3.65 -26.58 5.44
C ALA A 148 4.07 -25.58 4.34
N ARG A 149 3.27 -24.54 4.08
CA ARG A 149 3.54 -23.51 3.07
C ARG A 149 4.80 -22.69 3.40
N VAL A 150 4.99 -22.27 4.65
CA VAL A 150 6.20 -21.57 5.09
C VAL A 150 7.45 -22.42 4.87
N ARG A 151 7.40 -23.74 5.14
CA ARG A 151 8.53 -24.65 4.85
C ARG A 151 8.86 -24.70 3.36
N VAL A 152 7.84 -24.67 2.50
CA VAL A 152 8.03 -24.65 1.05
C VAL A 152 8.69 -23.34 0.62
N ILE A 153 8.18 -22.19 1.08
CA ILE A 153 8.76 -20.85 0.80
C ILE A 153 10.21 -20.80 1.27
N LYS A 154 10.51 -21.22 2.49
CA LYS A 154 11.89 -21.26 3.03
C LYS A 154 12.81 -22.13 2.19
N ARG A 155 12.33 -23.26 1.67
CA ARG A 155 13.11 -24.13 0.78
C ARG A 155 13.42 -23.45 -0.56
N HIS A 156 12.43 -22.83 -1.18
CA HIS A 156 12.61 -22.10 -2.45
C HIS A 156 13.50 -20.88 -2.26
N PHE A 157 13.32 -20.13 -1.20
CA PHE A 157 14.17 -19.01 -0.84
C PHE A 157 15.64 -19.43 -0.66
N ASN A 158 15.92 -20.45 0.15
CA ASN A 158 17.28 -20.95 0.35
C ASN A 158 17.92 -21.44 -0.95
N ARG A 159 17.12 -22.02 -1.86
CA ARG A 159 17.58 -22.42 -3.20
C ARG A 159 17.92 -21.20 -4.05
N SER A 160 17.05 -20.20 -4.07
CA SER A 160 17.27 -18.97 -4.84
C SER A 160 18.51 -18.23 -4.37
N MET A 161 18.73 -18.17 -3.05
CA MET A 161 19.92 -17.53 -2.47
C MET A 161 21.22 -18.26 -2.84
N LYS A 162 21.24 -19.59 -2.80
CA LYS A 162 22.40 -20.39 -3.25
C LYS A 162 22.71 -20.17 -4.73
N TYR A 163 21.66 -20.04 -5.57
CA TYR A 163 21.87 -19.78 -6.98
C TYR A 163 22.32 -18.35 -7.23
N LEU A 164 21.81 -17.38 -6.46
CA LEU A 164 22.27 -15.99 -6.51
C LEU A 164 23.75 -15.87 -6.18
N GLU A 165 24.23 -16.55 -5.13
CA GLU A 165 25.64 -16.56 -4.73
C GLU A 165 26.55 -17.24 -5.76
N ASN A 166 26.11 -18.37 -6.36
CA ASN A 166 26.95 -19.16 -7.25
C ASN A 166 26.94 -18.68 -8.71
N TYR A 167 25.81 -18.17 -9.20
CA TYR A 167 25.60 -17.90 -10.63
C TYR A 167 25.29 -16.42 -10.90
N GLY A 168 25.01 -15.62 -9.86
CA GLY A 168 24.59 -14.22 -10.00
C GLY A 168 23.12 -14.08 -10.42
N GLN A 169 22.63 -12.84 -10.40
CA GLN A 169 21.20 -12.53 -10.55
C GLN A 169 20.64 -12.77 -11.94
N LYS A 170 21.45 -12.62 -13.00
CA LYS A 170 21.01 -12.73 -14.40
C LYS A 170 20.99 -14.16 -14.93
N ASP A 171 21.45 -15.13 -14.16
CA ASP A 171 21.42 -16.53 -14.59
C ASP A 171 19.99 -17.07 -14.59
N LYS A 172 19.65 -17.83 -15.65
CA LYS A 172 18.31 -18.45 -15.81
C LYS A 172 17.88 -19.32 -14.62
N ARG A 173 18.84 -19.94 -13.94
CA ARG A 173 18.57 -20.80 -12.77
C ARG A 173 18.17 -19.96 -11.56
N THR A 174 18.84 -18.82 -11.37
CA THR A 174 18.53 -17.88 -10.29
C THR A 174 17.16 -17.27 -10.51
N VAL A 175 16.88 -16.77 -11.72
CA VAL A 175 15.57 -16.19 -12.09
C VAL A 175 14.45 -17.22 -11.84
N LYS A 176 14.60 -18.46 -12.37
CA LYS A 176 13.59 -19.50 -12.15
C LYS A 176 13.37 -19.82 -10.67
N ALA A 177 14.43 -19.88 -9.87
CA ALA A 177 14.30 -20.16 -8.44
C ALA A 177 13.65 -18.98 -7.68
N GLN A 178 13.83 -17.75 -8.14
CA GLN A 178 13.15 -16.57 -7.63
C GLN A 178 11.67 -16.60 -8.01
N ASP A 179 11.34 -16.93 -9.26
CA ASP A 179 9.96 -17.06 -9.75
C ASP A 179 9.21 -18.16 -8.96
N ASP A 180 9.86 -19.33 -8.69
CA ASP A 180 9.29 -20.39 -7.86
C ASP A 180 9.02 -19.90 -6.41
N CYS A 181 9.92 -19.13 -5.83
CA CYS A 181 9.75 -18.55 -4.49
C CYS A 181 8.62 -17.53 -4.45
N GLU A 182 8.53 -16.70 -5.50
CA GLU A 182 7.48 -15.71 -5.68
C GLU A 182 6.11 -16.36 -5.76
N LEU A 183 5.95 -17.35 -6.65
CA LEU A 183 4.67 -18.07 -6.82
C LEU A 183 4.14 -18.56 -5.47
N GLN A 184 5.00 -19.22 -4.68
CA GLN A 184 4.62 -19.71 -3.36
C GLN A 184 4.32 -18.59 -2.35
N SER A 185 5.01 -17.48 -2.44
CA SER A 185 4.77 -16.32 -1.57
C SER A 185 3.48 -15.58 -1.94
N MET A 186 3.11 -15.57 -3.23
CA MET A 186 1.87 -14.93 -3.71
C MET A 186 0.61 -15.67 -3.26
N GLU A 187 0.69 -16.97 -2.96
CA GLU A 187 -0.42 -17.75 -2.41
C GLU A 187 -0.82 -17.34 -0.98
N LEU A 188 0.10 -16.70 -0.22
CA LEU A 188 -0.20 -16.23 1.13
C LEU A 188 -0.97 -14.90 1.09
N LYS A 189 -2.13 -14.80 1.73
CA LYS A 189 -2.81 -13.53 2.00
C LYS A 189 -2.24 -12.93 3.29
N ILE A 190 -1.12 -12.21 3.15
CA ILE A 190 -0.38 -11.60 4.26
C ILE A 190 -1.25 -10.55 4.96
N SER A 191 -1.14 -10.44 6.29
CA SER A 191 -1.87 -9.43 7.04
C SER A 191 -1.47 -8.00 6.61
N PRO A 192 -2.41 -7.04 6.56
CA PRO A 192 -2.11 -5.67 6.16
C PRO A 192 -0.99 -5.04 7.00
N LYS A 193 -0.95 -5.30 8.31
CA LYS A 193 0.08 -4.79 9.20
C LYS A 193 1.47 -5.27 8.83
N LEU A 194 1.60 -6.58 8.55
CA LEU A 194 2.87 -7.16 8.14
C LEU A 194 3.28 -6.66 6.76
N PHE A 195 2.33 -6.59 5.84
CA PHE A 195 2.58 -6.04 4.50
C PHE A 195 3.16 -4.62 4.56
N ASP A 196 2.54 -3.73 5.33
CA ASP A 196 3.01 -2.36 5.50
C ASP A 196 4.40 -2.30 6.16
N ALA A 197 4.65 -3.15 7.16
CA ALA A 197 5.97 -3.24 7.82
C ALA A 197 7.07 -3.68 6.83
N LEU A 198 6.78 -4.65 5.96
CA LEU A 198 7.72 -5.11 4.94
C LEU A 198 8.01 -4.03 3.88
N VAL A 199 6.99 -3.27 3.48
CA VAL A 199 7.14 -2.12 2.57
C VAL A 199 8.01 -1.03 3.21
N VAL A 200 7.79 -0.72 4.49
CA VAL A 200 8.59 0.26 5.24
C VAL A 200 10.05 -0.18 5.30
N ASN A 201 10.32 -1.46 5.57
CA ASN A 201 11.69 -2.01 5.65
C ASN A 201 12.50 -1.75 4.36
N LEU A 202 11.91 -2.02 3.18
CA LEU A 202 12.55 -1.68 1.91
C LEU A 202 12.76 -0.16 1.74
N ARG A 203 11.77 0.65 2.12
CA ARG A 203 11.87 2.11 2.02
C ARG A 203 12.98 2.68 2.90
N ASP A 204 13.19 2.09 4.08
CA ASP A 204 14.26 2.49 5.00
C ASP A 204 15.63 2.21 4.37
N VAL A 205 15.81 1.05 3.75
CA VAL A 205 17.03 0.73 3.01
C VAL A 205 17.26 1.73 1.87
N VAL A 206 16.24 2.03 1.07
CA VAL A 206 16.34 3.03 -0.01
C VAL A 206 16.60 4.43 0.53
N SER A 207 16.06 4.78 1.69
CA SER A 207 16.33 6.06 2.37
C SER A 207 17.79 6.19 2.79
N ILE A 208 18.37 5.11 3.33
CA ILE A 208 19.81 5.03 3.66
C ILE A 208 20.64 5.25 2.38
N ILE A 209 20.35 4.52 1.30
CA ILE A 209 21.05 4.69 0.02
C ILE A 209 21.00 6.15 -0.44
N ARG A 210 19.79 6.72 -0.53
CA ARG A 210 19.59 8.11 -0.99
C ARG A 210 20.26 9.15 -0.07
N SER A 211 20.37 8.88 1.23
CA SER A 211 21.05 9.76 2.18
C SER A 211 22.55 9.78 1.93
N GLN A 212 23.16 8.61 1.70
CA GLN A 212 24.59 8.51 1.39
C GLN A 212 24.92 9.11 0.01
N GLU A 213 24.11 8.86 -1.01
CA GLU A 213 24.29 9.47 -2.33
C GLU A 213 24.19 11.00 -2.28
N ARG A 214 23.22 11.53 -1.53
CA ARG A 214 23.11 12.99 -1.31
C ARG A 214 24.30 13.56 -0.56
N LEU A 215 24.86 12.80 0.40
CA LEU A 215 26.07 13.20 1.11
C LEU A 215 27.26 13.27 0.15
N VAL A 216 27.49 12.24 -0.66
CA VAL A 216 28.58 12.23 -1.66
C VAL A 216 28.38 13.35 -2.67
N MET A 217 27.15 13.57 -3.16
CA MET A 217 26.86 14.68 -4.07
C MET A 217 27.14 16.03 -3.43
N LYS A 218 26.80 16.23 -2.16
CA LYS A 218 27.11 17.46 -1.42
C LYS A 218 28.62 17.68 -1.35
N LEU A 219 29.39 16.69 -0.91
CA LEU A 219 30.85 16.77 -0.79
C LEU A 219 31.53 17.04 -2.14
N CYS A 220 31.08 16.36 -3.21
CA CYS A 220 31.73 16.48 -4.52
C CYS A 220 31.30 17.77 -5.28
N VAL A 221 29.98 18.07 -5.29
CA VAL A 221 29.47 19.19 -6.11
C VAL A 221 29.50 20.51 -5.34
N ARG A 222 29.03 20.54 -4.09
CA ARG A 222 28.93 21.76 -3.32
C ARG A 222 30.23 22.17 -2.69
N ASP A 223 30.92 21.23 -2.02
CA ASP A 223 32.07 21.54 -1.19
C ASP A 223 33.37 21.51 -2.02
N ALA A 224 33.49 20.57 -2.98
CA ALA A 224 34.66 20.48 -3.86
C ALA A 224 34.50 21.29 -5.16
N GLY A 225 33.30 21.72 -5.55
CA GLY A 225 33.02 22.50 -6.76
C GLY A 225 33.10 21.68 -8.06
N MET A 226 32.83 20.38 -7.99
CA MET A 226 32.74 19.52 -9.16
C MET A 226 31.46 19.87 -9.97
N PRO A 227 31.50 19.96 -11.31
CA PRO A 227 30.31 20.19 -12.13
C PRO A 227 29.26 19.09 -11.89
N ARG A 228 28.00 19.48 -11.61
CA ARG A 228 26.92 18.54 -11.34
C ARG A 228 26.70 17.54 -12.48
N LYS A 229 26.92 17.96 -13.73
CA LYS A 229 26.83 17.07 -14.91
C LYS A 229 27.86 15.94 -14.84
N ASP A 230 29.10 16.27 -14.49
CA ASP A 230 30.18 15.29 -14.38
C ASP A 230 29.90 14.27 -13.27
N PHE A 231 29.36 14.74 -12.14
CA PHE A 231 28.93 13.85 -11.06
C PHE A 231 27.79 12.92 -11.51
N LEU A 232 26.70 13.46 -12.06
CA LEU A 232 25.54 12.67 -12.47
C LEU A 232 25.83 11.69 -13.61
N SER A 233 26.86 11.93 -14.42
CA SER A 233 27.25 11.01 -15.49
C SER A 233 28.22 9.92 -15.02
N SER A 234 28.99 10.16 -13.96
CA SER A 234 30.07 9.26 -13.54
C SER A 234 29.79 8.46 -12.26
N PHE A 235 29.01 9.03 -11.32
CA PHE A 235 28.73 8.39 -10.04
C PHE A 235 27.68 7.28 -10.13
N PRO A 236 26.53 7.43 -10.82
CA PRO A 236 25.60 6.33 -11.01
C PRO A 236 26.29 5.13 -11.67
N LYS A 237 26.09 3.92 -11.13
CA LYS A 237 26.75 2.66 -11.46
C LYS A 237 28.21 2.52 -10.95
N SER A 238 28.72 3.51 -10.25
CA SER A 238 30.05 3.48 -9.61
C SER A 238 29.95 3.82 -8.12
N GLU A 239 28.74 3.69 -7.55
CA GLU A 239 28.46 4.06 -6.17
C GLU A 239 29.32 3.28 -5.16
N THR A 240 29.71 2.06 -5.52
CA THR A 240 30.51 1.14 -4.70
C THR A 240 31.98 1.01 -5.18
N ASP A 241 32.36 1.69 -6.27
CA ASP A 241 33.76 1.68 -6.78
C ASP A 241 34.63 2.69 -6.01
N PHE A 242 35.50 2.21 -5.12
CA PHE A 242 36.45 3.07 -4.42
C PHE A 242 37.42 3.80 -5.35
N ASN A 243 37.71 3.25 -6.54
CA ASN A 243 38.59 3.88 -7.50
C ASN A 243 37.96 5.09 -8.21
N TRP A 244 36.63 5.25 -8.10
CA TRP A 244 35.93 6.35 -8.74
C TRP A 244 36.48 7.73 -8.31
N ILE A 245 36.66 7.94 -7.00
CA ILE A 245 37.16 9.21 -6.48
C ILE A 245 38.63 9.44 -6.90
N ASP A 246 39.44 8.38 -6.92
CA ASP A 246 40.84 8.46 -7.33
C ASP A 246 41.01 8.85 -8.81
N LYS A 247 40.09 8.38 -9.69
CA LYS A 247 40.06 8.80 -11.09
C LYS A 247 39.86 10.32 -11.22
N HIS A 248 38.92 10.90 -10.41
CA HIS A 248 38.64 12.34 -10.40
C HIS A 248 39.78 13.17 -9.76
N ILE A 249 40.47 12.64 -8.76
CA ILE A 249 41.62 13.28 -8.16
C ILE A 249 42.78 13.32 -9.17
N ARG A 250 43.07 12.20 -9.84
CA ARG A 250 44.15 12.09 -10.86
C ARG A 250 43.90 12.94 -12.10
N ALA A 251 42.65 13.28 -12.39
CA ALA A 251 42.29 14.12 -13.54
C ALA A 251 42.82 15.57 -13.46
N LYS A 252 43.43 15.99 -12.34
CA LYS A 252 44.06 17.31 -12.11
C LYS A 252 43.18 18.51 -12.52
N ARG A 253 41.85 18.40 -12.28
CA ARG A 253 40.89 19.49 -12.51
C ARG A 253 40.88 20.44 -11.32
N LYS A 254 40.24 21.62 -11.48
CA LYS A 254 40.18 22.65 -10.43
C LYS A 254 39.68 22.14 -9.06
N HIS A 255 38.79 21.15 -9.08
CA HIS A 255 38.19 20.54 -7.87
C HIS A 255 39.02 19.36 -7.31
N SER A 256 40.02 18.84 -8.03
CA SER A 256 40.76 17.64 -7.62
C SER A 256 41.53 17.82 -6.30
N SER A 257 42.07 19.03 -6.02
CA SER A 257 42.78 19.31 -4.76
C SER A 257 41.86 19.28 -3.54
N ILE A 258 40.62 19.76 -3.69
CA ILE A 258 39.65 19.75 -2.61
C ILE A 258 39.06 18.33 -2.44
N LEU A 259 38.79 17.63 -3.56
CA LEU A 259 38.37 16.23 -3.53
C LEU A 259 39.39 15.33 -2.80
N ALA A 260 40.67 15.58 -2.95
CA ALA A 260 41.69 14.84 -2.23
C ALA A 260 41.59 15.00 -0.70
N LYS A 261 41.16 16.18 -0.21
CA LYS A 261 40.94 16.41 1.23
C LYS A 261 39.64 15.74 1.74
N LEU A 262 38.63 15.63 0.89
CA LEU A 262 37.34 15.05 1.23
C LEU A 262 37.23 13.54 0.91
N LYS A 263 38.35 12.95 0.44
CA LYS A 263 38.40 11.55 0.00
C LYS A 263 37.88 10.59 1.09
N ASP A 264 38.34 10.75 2.32
CA ASP A 264 37.97 9.83 3.42
C ASP A 264 36.49 9.88 3.76
N ASP A 265 35.89 11.05 3.67
CA ASP A 265 34.45 11.19 3.90
C ASP A 265 33.61 10.56 2.79
N VAL A 266 34.03 10.71 1.54
CA VAL A 266 33.41 10.03 0.40
C VAL A 266 33.55 8.51 0.52
N LEU A 267 34.75 8.02 0.83
CA LEU A 267 34.99 6.60 1.03
C LEU A 267 34.19 6.03 2.20
N ARG A 268 33.96 6.82 3.27
CA ARG A 268 33.10 6.41 4.39
C ARG A 268 31.64 6.24 3.95
N ALA A 269 31.13 7.14 3.12
CA ALA A 269 29.80 7.02 2.54
C ALA A 269 29.70 5.81 1.60
N GLN A 270 30.70 5.58 0.74
CA GLN A 270 30.74 4.41 -0.15
C GLN A 270 30.78 3.09 0.63
N ARG A 271 31.55 3.00 1.73
CA ARG A 271 31.56 1.79 2.60
C ARG A 271 30.17 1.48 3.14
N LYS A 272 29.37 2.50 3.51
CA LYS A 272 27.99 2.28 3.94
C LYS A 272 27.11 1.76 2.80
N LEU A 273 27.33 2.22 1.57
CA LEU A 273 26.62 1.72 0.39
C LEU A 273 26.98 0.27 0.11
N ILE A 274 28.27 -0.09 0.22
CA ILE A 274 28.75 -1.47 0.09
C ILE A 274 28.12 -2.37 1.17
N ALA A 275 28.09 -1.92 2.42
CA ALA A 275 27.44 -2.67 3.49
C ALA A 275 25.95 -2.94 3.24
N VAL A 276 25.25 -2.02 2.54
CA VAL A 276 23.88 -2.25 2.10
C VAL A 276 23.81 -3.32 1.00
N GLU A 277 24.71 -3.29 0.00
CA GLU A 277 24.76 -4.32 -1.05
C GLU A 277 25.07 -5.71 -0.46
N GLU A 278 26.01 -5.78 0.47
CA GLU A 278 26.35 -7.03 1.17
C GLU A 278 25.19 -7.57 2.00
N ALA A 279 24.52 -6.70 2.76
CA ALA A 279 23.37 -7.08 3.58
C ALA A 279 22.16 -7.51 2.75
N THR A 280 21.91 -6.86 1.61
CA THR A 280 20.76 -7.16 0.75
C THR A 280 21.06 -8.18 -0.33
N ARG A 281 22.34 -8.44 -0.62
CA ARG A 281 22.84 -9.28 -1.73
C ARG A 281 22.34 -8.83 -3.11
N LEU A 282 22.00 -7.55 -3.22
CA LEU A 282 21.55 -6.89 -4.44
C LEU A 282 22.37 -5.63 -4.71
N SER A 283 22.57 -5.29 -5.97
CA SER A 283 23.19 -4.02 -6.33
C SER A 283 22.25 -2.85 -6.01
N ILE A 284 22.83 -1.66 -5.73
CA ILE A 284 22.07 -0.43 -5.47
C ILE A 284 21.10 -0.12 -6.61
N ALA A 285 21.49 -0.40 -7.86
CA ALA A 285 20.65 -0.18 -9.03
C ALA A 285 19.40 -1.06 -9.01
N GLU A 286 19.53 -2.32 -8.61
CA GLU A 286 18.42 -3.28 -8.50
C GLU A 286 17.47 -2.92 -7.36
N ILE A 287 18.02 -2.56 -6.19
CA ILE A 287 17.20 -2.09 -5.06
C ILE A 287 16.35 -0.86 -5.45
N LYS A 288 16.97 0.08 -6.17
CA LYS A 288 16.25 1.27 -6.68
C LYS A 288 15.17 0.90 -7.68
N GLU A 289 15.43 -0.07 -8.56
CA GLU A 289 14.45 -0.52 -9.56
C GLU A 289 13.28 -1.25 -8.89
N ILE A 290 13.53 -2.14 -7.93
CA ILE A 290 12.49 -2.79 -7.13
C ILE A 290 11.61 -1.73 -6.45
N ASN A 291 12.22 -0.75 -5.78
CA ASN A 291 11.47 0.34 -5.14
C ASN A 291 10.68 1.19 -6.14
N ARG A 292 11.22 1.42 -7.35
CA ARG A 292 10.51 2.16 -8.41
C ARG A 292 9.27 1.42 -8.85
N GLN A 293 9.37 0.12 -9.09
CA GLN A 293 8.26 -0.72 -9.53
C GLN A 293 7.19 -0.85 -8.44
N MET A 294 7.61 -1.02 -7.18
CA MET A 294 6.70 -0.98 -6.04
C MET A 294 5.93 0.35 -5.97
N SER A 295 6.64 1.47 -6.10
CA SER A 295 6.01 2.80 -6.05
C SER A 295 4.99 3.00 -7.18
N ILE A 296 5.21 2.40 -8.35
CA ILE A 296 4.26 2.41 -9.47
C ILE A 296 3.00 1.61 -9.09
N GLY A 297 3.18 0.40 -8.53
CA GLY A 297 2.06 -0.44 -8.05
C GLY A 297 1.22 0.26 -6.99
N GLU A 298 1.87 0.86 -5.99
CA GLU A 298 1.20 1.64 -4.94
C GLU A 298 0.44 2.85 -5.50
N ALA A 299 1.04 3.57 -6.46
CA ALA A 299 0.38 4.72 -7.09
C ALA A 299 -0.87 4.29 -7.87
N ARG A 300 -0.82 3.13 -8.55
CA ARG A 300 -1.98 2.53 -9.23
C ARG A 300 -3.09 2.17 -8.24
N ALA A 301 -2.75 1.44 -7.18
CA ALA A 301 -3.70 1.07 -6.15
C ALA A 301 -4.31 2.30 -5.45
N ARG A 302 -3.50 3.28 -5.09
CA ARG A 302 -3.95 4.54 -4.46
C ARG A 302 -4.89 5.32 -5.36
N ARG A 303 -4.58 5.42 -6.66
CA ARG A 303 -5.44 6.12 -7.63
C ARG A 303 -6.78 5.41 -7.78
N ALA A 304 -6.78 4.09 -7.89
CA ALA A 304 -8.02 3.31 -7.98
C ALA A 304 -8.84 3.40 -6.69
N LYS A 305 -8.21 3.32 -5.50
CA LYS A 305 -8.89 3.56 -4.21
C LYS A 305 -9.53 4.94 -4.13
N LYS A 306 -8.82 5.98 -4.58
CA LYS A 306 -9.34 7.35 -4.62
C LYS A 306 -10.58 7.44 -5.52
N GLU A 307 -10.53 6.86 -6.71
CA GLU A 307 -11.65 6.82 -7.66
C GLU A 307 -12.88 6.10 -7.05
N MET A 308 -12.65 4.97 -6.36
CA MET A 308 -13.71 4.25 -5.65
C MET A 308 -14.35 5.08 -4.54
N VAL A 309 -13.56 5.80 -3.75
CA VAL A 309 -14.06 6.69 -2.69
C VAL A 309 -14.85 7.85 -3.29
N GLU A 310 -14.30 8.56 -4.28
CA GLU A 310 -14.91 9.74 -4.90
C GLU A 310 -16.28 9.41 -5.49
N ALA A 311 -16.43 8.28 -6.16
CA ALA A 311 -17.69 7.83 -6.74
C ALA A 311 -18.76 7.46 -5.70
N ASN A 312 -18.35 7.14 -4.46
CA ASN A 312 -19.25 6.74 -3.39
C ASN A 312 -19.48 7.82 -2.31
N LEU A 313 -19.02 9.07 -2.52
CA LEU A 313 -19.22 10.15 -1.56
C LEU A 313 -20.71 10.48 -1.34
N ARG A 314 -21.57 10.27 -2.36
CA ARG A 314 -23.03 10.44 -2.24
C ARG A 314 -23.63 9.49 -1.21
N LEU A 315 -23.13 8.25 -1.10
CA LEU A 315 -23.55 7.31 -0.08
C LEU A 315 -23.30 7.86 1.33
N VAL A 316 -22.14 8.47 1.56
CA VAL A 316 -21.79 9.09 2.87
C VAL A 316 -22.81 10.18 3.24
N ILE A 317 -23.22 11.01 2.28
CA ILE A 317 -24.21 12.07 2.54
C ILE A 317 -25.57 11.49 2.92
N SER A 318 -26.04 10.46 2.23
CA SER A 318 -27.31 9.80 2.53
C SER A 318 -27.32 9.19 3.94
N ILE A 319 -26.18 8.63 4.37
CA ILE A 319 -25.99 8.13 5.72
C ILE A 319 -25.91 9.27 6.73
N ALA A 320 -25.06 10.29 6.50
CA ALA A 320 -24.88 11.41 7.41
C ALA A 320 -26.21 12.16 7.70
N LYS A 321 -27.10 12.26 6.72
CA LYS A 321 -28.45 12.82 6.93
C LYS A 321 -29.25 12.10 8.01
N LYS A 322 -29.13 10.78 8.14
CA LYS A 322 -29.85 9.99 9.16
C LYS A 322 -29.33 10.27 10.58
N TYR A 323 -28.13 10.84 10.71
CA TYR A 323 -27.48 11.15 11.98
C TYR A 323 -27.49 12.64 12.35
N THR A 324 -28.14 13.49 11.55
CA THR A 324 -28.31 14.91 11.88
C THR A 324 -29.09 15.11 13.18
N ASN A 325 -28.89 16.24 13.84
CA ASN A 325 -29.53 16.61 15.12
C ASN A 325 -29.16 15.74 16.34
N ARG A 326 -28.02 15.03 16.26
CA ARG A 326 -27.49 14.19 17.36
C ARG A 326 -26.26 14.79 18.04
N GLY A 327 -26.02 16.10 17.93
CA GLY A 327 -24.95 16.83 18.62
C GLY A 327 -23.72 17.14 17.78
N LEU A 328 -23.53 16.54 16.61
CA LEU A 328 -22.45 16.86 15.67
C LEU A 328 -22.97 17.72 14.51
N GLN A 329 -22.11 18.59 14.00
CA GLN A 329 -22.43 19.35 12.79
C GLN A 329 -22.41 18.46 11.56
N PHE A 330 -23.20 18.81 10.55
CA PHE A 330 -23.35 17.98 9.34
C PHE A 330 -22.04 17.72 8.61
N LEU A 331 -21.15 18.72 8.55
CA LEU A 331 -19.80 18.55 7.95
C LEU A 331 -18.95 17.53 8.71
N ASP A 332 -19.02 17.51 10.04
CA ASP A 332 -18.26 16.58 10.86
C ASP A 332 -18.78 15.15 10.65
N LEU A 333 -20.10 14.98 10.54
CA LEU A 333 -20.72 13.69 10.20
C LEU A 333 -20.26 13.19 8.82
N ILE A 334 -20.16 14.08 7.83
CA ILE A 334 -19.65 13.75 6.50
C ILE A 334 -18.19 13.30 6.59
N GLN A 335 -17.34 14.00 7.35
CA GLN A 335 -15.93 13.65 7.48
C GLN A 335 -15.72 12.31 8.17
N GLU A 336 -16.45 12.03 9.23
CA GLU A 336 -16.46 10.71 9.87
C GLU A 336 -16.93 9.61 8.91
N GLY A 337 -17.99 9.88 8.16
CA GLY A 337 -18.46 8.99 7.10
C GLY A 337 -17.41 8.74 6.00
N ASN A 338 -16.69 9.78 5.58
CA ASN A 338 -15.59 9.63 4.60
C ASN A 338 -14.45 8.76 5.13
N ILE A 339 -14.10 8.90 6.43
CA ILE A 339 -13.10 8.05 7.08
C ILE A 339 -13.58 6.58 7.09
N GLY A 340 -14.86 6.37 7.42
CA GLY A 340 -15.49 5.05 7.35
C GLY A 340 -15.45 4.46 5.94
N LEU A 341 -15.83 5.27 4.94
CA LEU A 341 -15.81 4.88 3.52
C LEU A 341 -14.41 4.47 3.04
N MET A 342 -13.37 5.23 3.40
CA MET A 342 -11.99 4.86 3.06
C MET A 342 -11.60 3.50 3.65
N LYS A 343 -11.97 3.24 4.92
CA LYS A 343 -11.72 1.94 5.56
C LYS A 343 -12.52 0.81 4.90
N ALA A 344 -13.74 1.10 4.43
CA ALA A 344 -14.55 0.13 3.70
C ALA A 344 -13.91 -0.23 2.35
N VAL A 345 -13.40 0.75 1.59
CA VAL A 345 -12.69 0.51 0.32
C VAL A 345 -11.46 -0.38 0.53
N ASP A 346 -10.72 -0.18 1.62
CA ASP A 346 -9.54 -1.00 1.92
C ASP A 346 -9.86 -2.48 2.20
N LYS A 347 -11.08 -2.77 2.65
CA LYS A 347 -11.53 -4.11 3.03
C LYS A 347 -12.50 -4.74 2.02
N PHE A 348 -12.86 -4.02 0.96
CA PHE A 348 -13.85 -4.48 0.01
C PHE A 348 -13.36 -5.66 -0.82
N GLU A 349 -14.09 -6.78 -0.77
CA GLU A 349 -13.84 -8.00 -1.54
C GLU A 349 -14.97 -8.22 -2.56
N TYR A 350 -14.76 -7.86 -3.82
CA TYR A 350 -15.77 -7.97 -4.89
C TYR A 350 -16.21 -9.43 -5.16
N ARG A 351 -15.35 -10.43 -4.86
CA ARG A 351 -15.64 -11.85 -5.03
C ARG A 351 -16.77 -12.36 -4.14
N ARG A 352 -17.08 -11.65 -3.05
CA ARG A 352 -18.24 -11.97 -2.18
C ARG A 352 -19.60 -11.67 -2.82
N GLY A 353 -19.64 -11.03 -3.98
CA GLY A 353 -20.84 -10.78 -4.75
C GLY A 353 -21.73 -9.62 -4.26
N TYR A 354 -21.45 -9.02 -3.09
CA TYR A 354 -22.20 -7.88 -2.58
C TYR A 354 -21.84 -6.59 -3.32
N LYS A 355 -22.80 -5.67 -3.45
CA LYS A 355 -22.53 -4.30 -3.89
C LYS A 355 -21.69 -3.58 -2.84
N PHE A 356 -20.88 -2.62 -3.29
CA PHE A 356 -20.04 -1.86 -2.37
C PHE A 356 -20.86 -1.10 -1.33
N SER A 357 -21.99 -0.50 -1.72
CA SER A 357 -22.89 0.20 -0.81
C SER A 357 -23.39 -0.68 0.34
N THR A 358 -23.80 -1.92 0.06
CA THR A 358 -24.23 -2.89 1.07
C THR A 358 -23.15 -3.21 2.10
N TYR A 359 -21.88 -3.21 1.67
CA TYR A 359 -20.75 -3.48 2.54
C TYR A 359 -20.31 -2.23 3.34
N ALA A 360 -20.42 -1.05 2.74
CA ALA A 360 -19.91 0.19 3.32
C ALA A 360 -20.88 0.83 4.35
N THR A 361 -22.20 0.49 4.30
CA THR A 361 -23.20 0.96 5.26
C THR A 361 -23.04 0.27 6.60
#